data_8542698049f73e9e83c77f1b8ae4ee4a
#
_entry.id   8542698049f73e9e83c77f1b8ae4ee4a
#
_cell.length_a   1.000
_cell.length_b   1.000
_cell.length_c   1.000
_cell.angle_alpha   90.00
_cell.angle_beta   90.00
_cell.angle_gamma   90.00
#
_symmetry.space_group_name_H-M   'P 1'
#
loop_
_entity.id
_entity.type
_entity.pdbx_description
1 polymer ?
#
loop_
_entity_poly.entity_id
_entity_poly.type
_entity_poly.pdbx_seq_one_letter_code
_entity_poly.pdbx_strand_id
1 'polypeptide(L)'
;MAELMAGPRLRIGCSGWNYKSWSGRFYPAGLPASEWLAFYLAHFDTVETNATFYRLPARETFASWQAQTPDGFVMAIKASRYLTHLKRLTDPEEPVARLFERARGLGARLGPVLYQLPARLERDLPRLERFLGALPRTIDADGAPDLPLQHTI
;
A
#
# COMPACT_ATOMS: atom_id res chain seq x y z
N MET A 1 -31.37 5.84 -10.30
CA MET A 1 -30.82 5.79 -11.67
C MET A 1 -29.86 6.99 -11.85
N ALA A 2 -28.73 6.99 -11.14
CA ALA A 2 -27.67 8.01 -11.25
C ALA A 2 -26.31 7.41 -10.82
N GLU A 3 -25.97 6.23 -11.37
CA GLU A 3 -24.69 5.56 -11.16
C GLU A 3 -23.91 5.44 -12.47
N LEU A 4 -24.06 6.48 -13.29
CA LEU A 4 -23.35 6.57 -14.56
C LEU A 4 -22.24 7.61 -14.47
N MET A 5 -21.01 7.16 -14.74
CA MET A 5 -19.86 7.96 -15.11
C MET A 5 -19.09 8.65 -13.98
N ALA A 6 -18.69 7.91 -12.95
CA ALA A 6 -17.47 8.29 -12.27
C ALA A 6 -16.29 7.90 -13.18
N GLY A 7 -15.84 8.83 -14.03
CA GLY A 7 -14.62 8.65 -14.82
C GLY A 7 -13.41 8.33 -13.91
N PRO A 8 -12.25 7.96 -14.46
CA PRO A 8 -11.09 7.60 -13.68
C PRO A 8 -10.74 8.74 -12.72
N ARG A 9 -10.85 8.46 -11.42
CA ARG A 9 -10.57 9.46 -10.37
C ARG A 9 -9.06 9.58 -10.22
N LEU A 10 -8.50 10.72 -10.61
CA LEU A 10 -7.11 11.05 -10.37
C LEU A 10 -6.91 11.30 -8.86
N ARG A 11 -5.91 10.64 -8.26
CA ARG A 11 -5.46 10.88 -6.89
C ARG A 11 -4.00 11.29 -6.89
N ILE A 12 -3.66 12.29 -6.08
CA ILE A 12 -2.30 12.79 -5.94
C ILE A 12 -1.89 12.68 -4.49
N GLY A 13 -0.74 12.08 -4.22
CA GLY A 13 -0.20 11.89 -2.89
C GLY A 13 1.31 11.66 -2.93
N CYS A 14 1.89 11.34 -1.78
CA CYS A 14 3.33 11.13 -1.65
C CYS A 14 3.65 9.66 -1.35
N SER A 15 4.91 9.27 -1.56
CA SER A 15 5.45 7.98 -1.13
C SER A 15 5.88 8.08 0.34
N GLY A 16 4.90 7.94 1.24
CA GLY A 16 5.04 8.07 2.67
C GLY A 16 4.66 9.45 3.21
N TRP A 17 4.54 9.51 4.53
CA TRP A 17 4.22 10.76 5.27
C TRP A 17 5.19 11.01 6.43
N ASN A 18 6.03 10.05 6.81
CA ASN A 18 6.83 10.10 8.03
C ASN A 18 8.27 10.55 7.75
N TYR A 19 8.43 11.81 7.32
CA TYR A 19 9.73 12.38 6.97
C TYR A 19 10.09 13.57 7.87
N LYS A 20 11.15 13.43 8.69
CA LYS A 20 11.66 14.51 9.56
C LYS A 20 12.02 15.77 8.77
N SER A 21 12.48 15.62 7.54
CA SER A 21 12.84 16.74 6.65
C SER A 21 11.66 17.62 6.25
N TRP A 22 10.43 17.17 6.49
CA TRP A 22 9.22 17.94 6.21
C TRP A 22 8.81 18.84 7.38
N SER A 23 9.41 18.68 8.57
CA SER A 23 9.17 19.57 9.70
C SER A 23 9.66 20.99 9.38
N GLY A 24 8.81 21.99 9.64
CA GLY A 24 9.05 23.39 9.27
C GLY A 24 8.90 23.71 7.76
N ARG A 25 8.46 22.72 6.95
CA ARG A 25 8.20 22.90 5.50
C ARG A 25 6.74 22.53 5.18
N PHE A 26 6.43 21.25 5.12
CA PHE A 26 5.06 20.75 4.98
C PHE A 26 4.36 20.68 6.34
N TYR A 27 5.02 20.05 7.33
CA TYR A 27 4.51 20.04 8.70
C TYR A 27 4.86 21.33 9.43
N PRO A 28 3.94 21.89 10.23
CA PRO A 28 4.26 23.00 11.12
C PRO A 28 5.49 22.70 11.99
N ALA A 29 6.30 23.70 12.24
CA ALA A 29 7.42 23.55 13.16
C ALA A 29 6.90 23.14 14.55
N GLY A 30 7.51 22.10 15.15
CA GLY A 30 7.11 21.58 16.46
C GLY A 30 5.93 20.60 16.47
N LEU A 31 5.31 20.32 15.32
CA LEU A 31 4.25 19.30 15.25
C LEU A 31 4.84 17.92 15.59
N PRO A 32 4.32 17.20 16.61
CA PRO A 32 4.80 15.87 16.98
C PRO A 32 4.63 14.87 15.83
N ALA A 33 5.57 13.92 15.71
CA ALA A 33 5.50 12.89 14.65
C ALA A 33 4.24 12.01 14.73
N SER A 34 3.65 11.87 15.89
CA SER A 34 2.37 11.18 16.10
C SER A 34 1.19 11.86 15.40
N GLU A 35 1.29 13.16 15.11
CA GLU A 35 0.25 13.95 14.47
C GLU A 35 0.48 14.14 12.96
N TRP A 36 1.62 13.69 12.43
CA TRP A 36 1.94 13.86 11.00
C TRP A 36 0.95 13.17 10.07
N LEU A 37 0.47 11.98 10.43
CA LEU A 37 -0.54 11.30 9.61
C LEU A 37 -1.83 12.13 9.56
N ALA A 38 -2.33 12.58 10.69
CA ALA A 38 -3.55 13.40 10.74
C ALA A 38 -3.41 14.70 9.93
N PHE A 39 -2.25 15.36 10.02
CA PHE A 39 -1.96 16.55 9.22
C PHE A 39 -1.90 16.23 7.72
N TYR A 40 -1.27 15.11 7.33
CA TYR A 40 -1.20 14.65 5.95
C TYR A 40 -2.59 14.39 5.35
N LEU A 41 -3.45 13.72 6.10
CA LEU A 41 -4.81 13.37 5.71
C LEU A 41 -5.72 14.61 5.46
N ALA A 42 -5.40 15.75 6.04
CA ALA A 42 -6.10 17.00 5.77
C ALA A 42 -5.74 17.62 4.41
N HIS A 43 -4.68 17.16 3.75
CA HIS A 43 -4.16 17.73 2.51
C HIS A 43 -4.22 16.78 1.31
N PHE A 44 -4.23 15.47 1.55
CA PHE A 44 -4.19 14.44 0.50
C PHE A 44 -5.25 13.37 0.74
N ASP A 45 -5.74 12.77 -0.33
CA ASP A 45 -6.73 11.67 -0.30
C ASP A 45 -6.12 10.30 -0.62
N THR A 46 -4.79 10.23 -0.76
CA THR A 46 -4.04 9.00 -1.00
C THR A 46 -2.60 9.10 -0.49
N VAL A 47 -2.01 7.94 -0.23
CA VAL A 47 -0.58 7.80 0.10
C VAL A 47 -0.07 6.44 -0.36
N GLU A 48 1.18 6.36 -0.83
CA GLU A 48 1.91 5.10 -0.95
C GLU A 48 2.66 4.82 0.35
N THR A 49 2.47 3.64 0.94
CA THR A 49 3.15 3.26 2.19
C THR A 49 4.57 2.75 1.88
N ASN A 50 5.57 3.63 1.95
CA ASN A 50 6.96 3.25 1.68
C ASN A 50 7.61 2.45 2.83
N ALA A 51 7.12 2.60 4.06
CA ALA A 51 7.63 1.86 5.22
C ALA A 51 7.49 0.34 5.04
N THR A 52 6.44 -0.13 4.36
CA THR A 52 6.16 -1.54 4.06
C THR A 52 7.23 -2.20 3.19
N PHE A 53 7.94 -1.41 2.38
CA PHE A 53 9.04 -1.87 1.56
C PHE A 53 10.23 -2.34 2.39
N TYR A 54 10.57 -1.63 3.46
CA TYR A 54 11.71 -1.94 4.31
C TYR A 54 11.38 -2.96 5.39
N ARG A 55 10.21 -2.84 6.00
CA ARG A 55 9.71 -3.73 7.03
C ARG A 55 8.20 -3.84 6.93
N LEU A 56 7.71 -5.04 6.68
CA LEU A 56 6.27 -5.29 6.64
C LEU A 56 5.68 -5.11 8.05
N PRO A 57 4.78 -4.15 8.27
CA PRO A 57 4.14 -3.93 9.57
C PRO A 57 3.29 -5.14 9.99
N ALA A 58 2.99 -5.21 11.29
CA ALA A 58 1.98 -6.13 11.79
C ALA A 58 0.58 -5.69 11.35
N ARG A 59 -0.38 -6.62 11.33
CA ARG A 59 -1.77 -6.36 10.93
C ARG A 59 -2.41 -5.24 11.76
N GLU A 60 -2.12 -5.21 13.05
CA GLU A 60 -2.62 -4.19 13.99
C GLU A 60 -2.16 -2.78 13.62
N THR A 61 -0.96 -2.65 13.03
CA THR A 61 -0.47 -1.36 12.52
C THR A 61 -1.29 -0.90 11.31
N PHE A 62 -1.59 -1.80 10.39
CA PHE A 62 -2.48 -1.50 9.26
C PHE A 62 -3.89 -1.14 9.74
N ALA A 63 -4.43 -1.87 10.71
CA ALA A 63 -5.73 -1.56 11.31
C ALA A 63 -5.73 -0.19 12.01
N SER A 64 -4.63 0.17 12.69
CA SER A 64 -4.47 1.50 13.29
C SER A 64 -4.44 2.62 12.22
N TRP A 65 -3.79 2.39 11.08
CA TRP A 65 -3.82 3.35 9.97
C TRP A 65 -5.22 3.47 9.37
N GLN A 66 -5.90 2.34 9.17
CA GLN A 66 -7.29 2.31 8.70
C GLN A 66 -8.21 3.13 9.61
N ALA A 67 -8.11 2.95 10.94
CA ALA A 67 -8.94 3.65 11.90
C ALA A 67 -8.69 5.18 11.94
N GLN A 68 -7.50 5.63 11.54
CA GLN A 68 -7.14 7.04 11.49
C GLN A 68 -7.51 7.72 10.16
N THR A 69 -7.79 6.94 9.10
CA THR A 69 -8.04 7.48 7.77
C THR A 69 -9.53 7.69 7.50
N PRO A 70 -9.91 8.82 6.88
CA PRO A 70 -11.31 9.10 6.55
C PRO A 70 -11.84 8.15 5.46
N ASP A 71 -13.16 8.07 5.34
CA ASP A 71 -13.81 7.32 4.27
C ASP A 71 -13.37 7.83 2.89
N GLY A 72 -13.13 6.88 1.98
CA GLY A 72 -12.67 7.17 0.63
C GLY A 72 -11.17 7.47 0.50
N PHE A 73 -10.40 7.50 1.59
CA PHE A 73 -8.94 7.57 1.52
C PHE A 73 -8.38 6.26 0.96
N VAL A 74 -7.32 6.33 0.14
CA VAL A 74 -6.68 5.16 -0.48
C VAL A 74 -5.23 5.05 -0.06
N MET A 75 -4.86 3.92 0.53
CA MET A 75 -3.47 3.59 0.88
C MET A 75 -2.91 2.57 -0.11
N ALA A 76 -2.09 3.02 -1.06
CA ALA A 76 -1.31 2.12 -1.88
C ALA A 76 -0.19 1.49 -1.04
N ILE A 77 0.05 0.20 -1.23
CA ILE A 77 1.12 -0.52 -0.53
C ILE A 77 2.28 -0.76 -1.48
N LYS A 78 3.48 -0.39 -1.06
CA LYS A 78 4.70 -0.84 -1.73
C LYS A 78 5.12 -2.19 -1.16
N ALA A 79 5.12 -3.23 -1.99
CA ALA A 79 5.49 -4.58 -1.59
C ALA A 79 6.92 -4.64 -1.05
N SER A 80 7.19 -5.60 -0.17
CA SER A 80 8.45 -5.64 0.57
C SER A 80 9.66 -5.81 -0.34
N ARG A 81 10.77 -5.17 0.05
CA ARG A 81 12.09 -5.38 -0.55
C ARG A 81 12.51 -6.85 -0.57
N TYR A 82 12.09 -7.60 0.44
CA TYR A 82 12.37 -9.03 0.52
C TYR A 82 11.83 -9.77 -0.71
N LEU A 83 10.56 -9.54 -1.09
CA LEU A 83 9.93 -10.17 -2.24
C LEU A 83 10.55 -9.69 -3.57
N THR A 84 10.68 -8.37 -3.75
CA THR A 84 11.03 -7.79 -5.06
C THR A 84 12.53 -7.73 -5.32
N HIS A 85 13.35 -7.39 -4.33
CA HIS A 85 14.78 -7.13 -4.49
C HIS A 85 15.67 -8.30 -4.02
N LEU A 86 15.34 -8.95 -2.90
CA LEU A 86 16.15 -10.05 -2.36
C LEU A 86 15.78 -11.37 -3.04
N LYS A 87 14.50 -11.76 -2.99
CA LYS A 87 14.02 -12.96 -3.68
C LYS A 87 13.85 -12.77 -5.19
N ARG A 88 13.79 -11.55 -5.68
CA ARG A 88 13.60 -11.25 -7.10
C ARG A 88 12.44 -12.03 -7.71
N LEU A 89 11.32 -12.07 -6.99
CA LEU A 89 10.07 -12.80 -7.32
C LEU A 89 10.20 -14.34 -7.34
N THR A 90 11.31 -14.92 -6.83
CA THR A 90 11.40 -16.39 -6.65
C THR A 90 10.57 -16.82 -5.43
N ASP A 91 9.93 -17.99 -5.52
CA ASP A 91 9.08 -18.57 -4.47
C ASP A 91 8.18 -17.51 -3.82
N PRO A 92 7.27 -16.91 -4.60
CA PRO A 92 6.53 -15.74 -4.15
C PRO A 92 5.38 -16.07 -3.20
N GLU A 93 4.96 -17.33 -3.12
CA GLU A 93 3.72 -17.77 -2.48
C GLU A 93 3.66 -17.33 -1.01
N GLU A 94 4.70 -17.67 -0.25
CA GLU A 94 4.73 -17.33 1.20
C GLU A 94 4.87 -15.81 1.44
N PRO A 95 5.80 -15.07 0.79
CA PRO A 95 5.88 -13.63 0.96
C PRO A 95 4.60 -12.88 0.53
N VAL A 96 3.94 -13.33 -0.52
CA VAL A 96 2.66 -12.76 -0.98
C VAL A 96 1.55 -13.04 0.03
N ALA A 97 1.40 -14.30 0.47
CA ALA A 97 0.40 -14.66 1.47
C ALA A 97 0.57 -13.84 2.77
N ARG A 98 1.80 -13.67 3.24
CA ARG A 98 2.11 -12.86 4.43
C ARG A 98 1.80 -11.38 4.23
N LEU A 99 2.07 -10.83 3.04
CA LEU A 99 1.74 -9.44 2.72
C LEU A 99 0.24 -9.21 2.87
N PHE A 100 -0.59 -10.05 2.23
CA PHE A 100 -2.04 -9.88 2.21
C PHE A 100 -2.70 -10.25 3.54
N GLU A 101 -2.18 -11.27 4.26
CA GLU A 101 -2.62 -11.56 5.63
C GLU A 101 -2.56 -10.31 6.53
N ARG A 102 -1.49 -9.51 6.40
CA ARG A 102 -1.32 -8.29 7.19
C ARG A 102 -2.05 -7.09 6.62
N ALA A 103 -2.00 -6.93 5.29
CA ALA A 103 -2.63 -5.81 4.59
C ALA A 103 -4.16 -5.78 4.73
N ARG A 104 -4.80 -6.93 5.03
CA ARG A 104 -6.25 -6.99 5.32
C ARG A 104 -6.67 -6.04 6.43
N GLY A 105 -5.76 -5.68 7.35
CA GLY A 105 -6.02 -4.67 8.38
C GLY A 105 -6.36 -3.28 7.84
N LEU A 106 -6.06 -2.97 6.57
CA LEU A 106 -6.49 -1.72 5.93
C LEU A 106 -7.97 -1.71 5.50
N GLY A 107 -8.61 -2.88 5.42
CA GLY A 107 -10.01 -2.96 5.00
C GLY A 107 -10.24 -2.19 3.70
N ALA A 108 -11.31 -1.40 3.64
CA ALA A 108 -11.71 -0.59 2.49
C ALA A 108 -10.71 0.54 2.12
N ARG A 109 -9.65 0.77 2.91
CA ARG A 109 -8.59 1.74 2.61
C ARG A 109 -7.47 1.14 1.76
N LEU A 110 -7.44 -0.19 1.60
CA LEU A 110 -6.43 -0.86 0.77
C LEU A 110 -6.59 -0.45 -0.70
N GLY A 111 -5.56 0.19 -1.21
CA GLY A 111 -5.43 0.59 -2.60
C GLY A 111 -4.53 -0.37 -3.40
N PRO A 112 -4.00 0.10 -4.53
CA PRO A 112 -3.09 -0.69 -5.35
C PRO A 112 -1.87 -1.18 -4.58
N VAL A 113 -1.39 -2.38 -4.91
CA VAL A 113 -0.13 -2.93 -4.41
C VAL A 113 0.93 -2.80 -5.49
N LEU A 114 1.96 -1.99 -5.21
CA LEU A 114 3.08 -1.74 -6.12
C LEU A 114 4.21 -2.75 -5.87
N TYR A 115 4.60 -3.48 -6.88
CA TYR A 115 5.77 -4.36 -6.90
C TYR A 115 6.90 -3.71 -7.69
N GLN A 116 7.60 -2.78 -7.07
CA GLN A 116 8.75 -2.12 -7.71
C GLN A 116 9.89 -3.12 -7.89
N LEU A 117 10.25 -3.41 -9.13
CA LEU A 117 11.32 -4.33 -9.47
C LEU A 117 12.68 -3.62 -9.44
N PRO A 118 13.77 -4.33 -9.09
CA PRO A 118 15.11 -3.75 -9.16
C PRO A 118 15.53 -3.51 -10.62
N ALA A 119 16.23 -2.40 -10.87
CA ALA A 119 16.63 -1.97 -12.21
C ALA A 119 17.46 -3.01 -12.99
N ARG A 120 18.12 -3.94 -12.28
CA ARG A 120 18.94 -5.02 -12.87
C ARG A 120 18.25 -6.39 -12.80
N LEU A 121 16.93 -6.42 -12.75
CA LEU A 121 16.19 -7.69 -12.86
C LEU A 121 16.11 -8.07 -14.33
N GLU A 122 16.74 -9.19 -14.66
CA GLU A 122 16.67 -9.74 -16.02
C GLU A 122 15.26 -10.26 -16.32
N ARG A 123 14.91 -10.22 -17.60
CA ARG A 123 13.63 -10.74 -18.08
C ARG A 123 13.59 -12.26 -17.90
N ASP A 124 12.59 -12.73 -17.16
CA ASP A 124 12.32 -14.13 -16.87
C ASP A 124 10.80 -14.33 -16.86
N LEU A 125 10.24 -14.76 -17.99
CA LEU A 125 8.80 -14.93 -18.15
C LEU A 125 8.23 -16.03 -17.26
N PRO A 126 8.82 -17.23 -17.16
CA PRO A 126 8.31 -18.26 -16.25
C PRO A 126 8.25 -17.82 -14.80
N ARG A 127 9.25 -17.06 -14.34
CA ARG A 127 9.25 -16.49 -12.99
C ARG A 127 8.14 -15.48 -12.81
N LEU A 128 7.95 -14.58 -13.78
CA LEU A 128 6.88 -13.59 -13.75
C LEU A 128 5.51 -14.25 -13.75
N GLU A 129 5.30 -15.26 -14.58
CA GLU A 129 4.04 -16.03 -14.64
C GLU A 129 3.73 -16.70 -13.29
N ARG A 130 4.73 -17.35 -12.67
CA ARG A 130 4.56 -17.95 -11.34
C ARG A 130 4.21 -16.89 -10.30
N PHE A 131 4.91 -15.75 -10.33
CA PHE A 131 4.61 -14.63 -9.43
C PHE A 131 3.19 -14.12 -9.61
N LEU A 132 2.76 -13.84 -10.85
CA LEU A 132 1.40 -13.38 -11.15
C LEU A 132 0.34 -14.39 -10.73
N GLY A 133 0.63 -15.70 -10.89
CA GLY A 133 -0.24 -16.79 -10.44
C GLY A 133 -0.39 -16.87 -8.92
N ALA A 134 0.58 -16.38 -8.16
CA ALA A 134 0.53 -16.32 -6.69
C ALA A 134 -0.24 -15.12 -6.15
N LEU A 135 -0.56 -14.10 -6.99
CA LEU A 135 -1.26 -12.91 -6.55
C LEU A 135 -2.75 -13.18 -6.36
N PRO A 136 -3.33 -12.90 -5.19
CA PRO A 136 -4.77 -13.01 -4.97
C PRO A 136 -5.52 -11.93 -5.78
N ARG A 137 -6.70 -12.25 -6.26
CA ARG A 137 -7.57 -11.29 -6.98
C ARG A 137 -8.47 -10.49 -6.05
N THR A 138 -8.77 -11.04 -4.91
CA THR A 138 -9.60 -10.43 -3.87
C THR A 138 -8.94 -10.65 -2.51
N ILE A 139 -9.34 -9.86 -1.53
CA ILE A 139 -8.95 -10.02 -0.14
C ILE A 139 -10.19 -9.95 0.73
N ASP A 140 -10.31 -10.89 1.65
CA ASP A 140 -11.24 -10.78 2.77
C ASP A 140 -10.75 -9.63 3.66
N ALA A 141 -11.51 -8.55 3.66
CA ALA A 141 -11.27 -7.42 4.54
C ALA A 141 -12.14 -7.57 5.79
N ASP A 142 -11.54 -7.46 6.96
CA ASP A 142 -12.24 -7.63 8.24
C ASP A 142 -13.54 -6.81 8.28
N GLY A 143 -14.68 -7.51 8.24
CA GLY A 143 -16.02 -6.91 8.30
C GLY A 143 -16.52 -6.24 7.01
N ALA A 144 -15.85 -6.42 5.89
CA ALA A 144 -16.30 -5.97 4.57
C ALA A 144 -16.38 -7.15 3.60
N PRO A 145 -17.19 -7.07 2.53
CA PRO A 145 -17.18 -8.07 1.47
C PRO A 145 -15.82 -8.14 0.80
N ASP A 146 -15.52 -9.27 0.15
CA ASP A 146 -14.28 -9.47 -0.61
C ASP A 146 -13.98 -8.25 -1.50
N LEU A 147 -12.87 -7.59 -1.22
CA LEU A 147 -12.45 -6.42 -1.97
C LEU A 147 -11.59 -6.85 -3.17
N PRO A 148 -11.86 -6.34 -4.38
CA PRO A 148 -10.99 -6.58 -5.52
C PRO A 148 -9.64 -5.91 -5.32
N LEU A 149 -8.56 -6.63 -5.65
CA LEU A 149 -7.20 -6.15 -5.53
C LEU A 149 -6.69 -5.59 -6.84
N GLN A 150 -5.94 -4.50 -6.77
CA GLN A 150 -5.21 -3.92 -7.89
C GLN A 150 -3.72 -4.15 -7.69
N HIS A 151 -3.07 -4.73 -8.70
CA HIS A 151 -1.64 -5.01 -8.69
C HIS A 151 -0.95 -4.15 -9.75
N THR A 152 0.17 -3.52 -9.38
CA THR A 152 1.00 -2.68 -10.26
C THR A 152 2.44 -3.18 -10.21
N ILE A 153 3.07 -3.36 -11.37
CA ILE A 153 4.46 -3.80 -11.51
C ILE A 153 5.25 -2.74 -12.26
#